data_34561a649b1a3d589b904bab383546cc
#
_entry.id   34561a649b1a3d589b904bab383546cc
#
_cell.length_a   1.000
_cell.length_b   1.000
_cell.length_c   1.000
_cell.angle_alpha   90.00
_cell.angle_beta   90.00
_cell.angle_gamma   90.00
#
_symmetry.space_group_name_H-M   'P 1'
#
loop_
_entity.id
_entity.type
_entity.pdbx_description
1 polymer ?
#
loop_
_entity_poly.entity_id
_entity_poly.type
_entity_poly.pdbx_seq_one_letter_code
_entity_poly.pdbx_strand_id
1 'polypeptide(L)'
;MSIKGKAYIAGVFEHPTREARDKSVMQLHAEVAKGALEDAGLSMRDVDGYFCAGDAPGLGAINMVDYMGLRVRHVDSTETGGSSYVVHVGHAAEAIAMGKCNVALITLAGRPKAEGMATGTAPRVFGNTADMPFEFPYGPVTTNMYGMAAMRHMYEYGTTSEQLAWIRVAFSHHAQHNPNAVMRDVVTVEDVVNSPMIADPLHRLDCCVISDGGGAIIVTRPEIAKSLKRPLVKVMGAGESPKGQMGGKVDLTYTGAVWSGPAAFAEAGVKPSDIQYASIYDSFTITVLMQLEDLGFCEKGQGGKFVADGNLISGVGKLPVNTDGGGLCNNHPQNRGGLTKVVEAVRQLRGEAHPAVQVKDCKLALAHGTGGSIGTRHGSGTVILERE
;
A
#
# COMPACT_ATOMS: atom_id res chain seq x y z
N MET A 1 14.16 -18.73 10.59
CA MET A 1 13.26 -18.51 11.78
C MET A 1 11.97 -17.89 11.26
N SER A 2 10.81 -18.37 11.66
CA SER A 2 9.53 -17.78 11.25
C SER A 2 9.20 -16.57 12.12
N ILE A 3 8.61 -15.53 11.49
CA ILE A 3 8.06 -14.35 12.21
C ILE A 3 6.62 -14.57 12.69
N LYS A 4 6.01 -15.70 12.33
CA LYS A 4 4.60 -16.02 12.63
C LYS A 4 4.27 -15.81 14.10
N GLY A 5 3.44 -14.79 14.38
CA GLY A 5 3.01 -14.44 15.73
C GLY A 5 4.12 -13.91 16.67
N LYS A 6 5.29 -13.53 16.13
CA LYS A 6 6.41 -12.97 16.91
C LYS A 6 6.33 -11.46 17.08
N ALA A 7 5.47 -10.80 16.33
CA ALA A 7 5.24 -9.37 16.41
C ALA A 7 3.75 -9.04 16.20
N TYR A 8 3.34 -7.90 16.76
CA TYR A 8 1.97 -7.39 16.71
C TYR A 8 1.96 -5.95 16.24
N ILE A 9 0.94 -5.57 15.49
CA ILE A 9 0.69 -4.17 15.19
C ILE A 9 -0.11 -3.57 16.35
N ALA A 10 0.55 -2.71 17.13
CA ALA A 10 -0.01 -2.11 18.35
C ALA A 10 -0.70 -0.78 18.09
N GLY A 11 -0.24 -0.01 17.10
CA GLY A 11 -0.81 1.28 16.76
C GLY A 11 -0.74 1.57 15.27
N VAL A 12 -1.74 2.29 14.76
CA VAL A 12 -1.80 2.76 13.37
C VAL A 12 -2.38 4.17 13.34
N PHE A 13 -1.89 4.98 12.41
CA PHE A 13 -2.44 6.31 12.18
C PHE A 13 -2.31 6.70 10.73
N GLU A 14 -3.35 7.32 10.20
CA GLU A 14 -3.37 7.98 8.91
C GLU A 14 -3.64 9.47 9.12
N HIS A 15 -2.77 10.33 8.60
CA HIS A 15 -2.95 11.78 8.71
C HIS A 15 -4.20 12.23 7.96
N PRO A 16 -5.07 13.04 8.57
CA PRO A 16 -6.33 13.46 7.94
C PRO A 16 -6.15 14.46 6.80
N THR A 17 -5.00 15.14 6.71
CA THR A 17 -4.77 16.13 5.65
C THR A 17 -4.64 15.47 4.27
N ARG A 18 -5.09 16.18 3.25
CA ARG A 18 -4.90 15.84 1.84
C ARG A 18 -4.19 16.96 1.07
N GLU A 19 -3.89 18.06 1.76
CA GLU A 19 -3.09 19.18 1.27
C GLU A 19 -2.37 19.84 2.47
N ALA A 20 -1.04 19.86 2.46
CA ALA A 20 -0.19 20.27 3.57
C ALA A 20 0.79 21.39 3.15
N ARG A 21 0.26 22.55 2.76
CA ARG A 21 1.06 23.71 2.32
C ARG A 21 1.85 24.35 3.46
N ASP A 22 1.35 24.21 4.68
CA ASP A 22 1.84 24.82 5.91
C ASP A 22 2.81 23.94 6.72
N LYS A 23 3.08 22.69 6.25
CA LYS A 23 3.88 21.72 6.97
C LYS A 23 5.10 21.27 6.17
N SER A 24 6.20 20.97 6.86
CA SER A 24 7.34 20.28 6.26
C SER A 24 7.07 18.76 6.22
N VAL A 25 7.82 18.04 5.37
CA VAL A 25 7.76 16.55 5.35
C VAL A 25 8.20 15.98 6.70
N MET A 26 9.26 16.54 7.34
CA MET A 26 9.71 16.09 8.65
C MET A 26 8.63 16.28 9.73
N GLN A 27 7.91 17.40 9.68
CA GLN A 27 6.79 17.66 10.60
C GLN A 27 5.67 16.64 10.40
N LEU A 28 5.31 16.31 9.15
CA LEU A 28 4.31 15.29 8.86
C LEU A 28 4.72 13.90 9.39
N HIS A 29 6.01 13.51 9.23
CA HIS A 29 6.53 12.27 9.84
C HIS A 29 6.38 12.26 11.37
N ALA A 30 6.69 13.37 12.04
CA ALA A 30 6.54 13.47 13.49
C ALA A 30 5.08 13.46 13.95
N GLU A 31 4.18 14.10 13.20
CA GLU A 31 2.74 14.11 13.51
C GLU A 31 2.12 12.72 13.34
N VAL A 32 2.46 11.99 12.27
CA VAL A 32 1.96 10.62 12.10
C VAL A 32 2.55 9.65 13.12
N ALA A 33 3.82 9.81 13.47
CA ALA A 33 4.47 9.04 14.53
C ALA A 33 3.74 9.23 15.87
N LYS A 34 3.46 10.48 16.24
CA LYS A 34 2.70 10.82 17.44
C LYS A 34 1.31 10.17 17.42
N GLY A 35 0.58 10.30 16.33
CA GLY A 35 -0.77 9.72 16.22
C GLY A 35 -0.79 8.19 16.37
N ALA A 36 0.17 7.47 15.77
CA ALA A 36 0.26 6.02 15.90
C ALA A 36 0.67 5.57 17.32
N LEU A 37 1.53 6.34 17.97
CA LEU A 37 1.91 6.08 19.37
C LEU A 37 0.75 6.35 20.32
N GLU A 38 -0.01 7.41 20.11
CA GLU A 38 -1.25 7.70 20.87
C GLU A 38 -2.29 6.58 20.70
N ASP A 39 -2.47 6.08 19.47
CA ASP A 39 -3.34 4.91 19.18
C ASP A 39 -2.88 3.67 19.95
N ALA A 40 -1.58 3.42 20.02
CA ALA A 40 -1.01 2.31 20.79
C ALA A 40 -1.05 2.51 22.32
N GLY A 41 -1.20 3.74 22.81
CA GLY A 41 -0.99 4.08 24.21
C GLY A 41 0.49 4.08 24.63
N LEU A 42 1.38 4.38 23.68
CA LEU A 42 2.83 4.48 23.85
C LEU A 42 3.31 5.92 23.61
N SER A 43 4.60 6.16 23.85
CA SER A 43 5.26 7.45 23.66
C SER A 43 6.53 7.33 22.82
N MET A 44 7.08 8.45 22.36
CA MET A 44 8.37 8.49 21.64
C MET A 44 9.51 7.83 22.42
N ARG A 45 9.46 7.80 23.76
CA ARG A 45 10.51 7.19 24.62
C ARG A 45 10.51 5.67 24.57
N ASP A 46 9.40 5.07 24.17
CA ASP A 46 9.23 3.61 24.09
C ASP A 46 9.80 3.06 22.78
N VAL A 47 10.03 3.92 21.78
CA VAL A 47 10.51 3.54 20.45
C VAL A 47 12.01 3.23 20.51
N ASP A 48 12.40 2.00 20.14
CA ASP A 48 13.79 1.57 20.05
C ASP A 48 14.19 1.00 18.67
N GLY A 49 13.26 1.03 17.70
CA GLY A 49 13.49 0.76 16.28
C GLY A 49 12.78 1.78 15.38
N TYR A 50 13.41 2.25 14.30
CA TYR A 50 12.81 3.22 13.37
C TYR A 50 13.00 2.81 11.92
N PHE A 51 11.91 2.91 11.14
CA PHE A 51 11.83 2.48 9.76
C PHE A 51 11.22 3.59 8.88
N CYS A 52 11.88 3.95 7.82
CA CYS A 52 11.40 4.90 6.81
C CYS A 52 11.96 4.54 5.43
N ALA A 53 11.46 5.18 4.39
CA ALA A 53 11.94 4.98 3.02
C ALA A 53 12.46 6.29 2.42
N GLY A 54 12.62 6.37 1.11
CA GLY A 54 13.17 7.51 0.41
C GLY A 54 12.31 8.79 0.39
N ASP A 55 11.17 8.80 1.08
CA ASP A 55 10.38 10.00 1.38
C ASP A 55 10.91 10.77 2.60
N ALA A 56 11.63 10.10 3.50
CA ALA A 56 12.26 10.76 4.63
C ALA A 56 13.42 11.66 4.17
N PRO A 57 13.42 12.96 4.54
CA PRO A 57 14.38 13.91 4.00
C PRO A 57 15.80 13.73 4.55
N GLY A 58 16.77 14.28 3.82
CA GLY A 58 18.19 14.24 4.18
C GLY A 58 18.78 12.83 4.07
N LEU A 59 19.40 12.34 5.11
CA LEU A 59 19.92 10.97 5.23
C LEU A 59 18.85 9.98 5.74
N GLY A 60 17.58 10.27 5.49
CA GLY A 60 16.49 9.38 5.87
C GLY A 60 16.39 9.14 7.38
N ALA A 61 16.54 7.91 7.80
CA ALA A 61 16.37 7.52 9.21
C ALA A 61 17.24 8.33 10.19
N ILE A 62 18.47 8.67 9.83
CA ILE A 62 19.39 9.43 10.70
C ILE A 62 18.82 10.82 11.01
N ASN A 63 18.36 11.55 9.97
CA ASN A 63 17.78 12.87 10.16
C ASN A 63 16.45 12.82 10.92
N MET A 64 15.64 11.80 10.67
CA MET A 64 14.35 11.67 11.35
C MET A 64 14.47 11.27 12.81
N VAL A 65 15.42 10.39 13.14
CA VAL A 65 15.74 10.03 14.53
C VAL A 65 16.17 11.26 15.34
N ASP A 66 17.04 12.09 14.75
CA ASP A 66 17.48 13.35 15.37
C ASP A 66 16.32 14.34 15.54
N TYR A 67 15.55 14.56 14.47
CA TYR A 67 14.41 15.49 14.49
C TYR A 67 13.33 15.12 15.50
N MET A 68 13.00 13.83 15.62
CA MET A 68 11.99 13.33 16.56
C MET A 68 12.56 13.07 17.98
N GLY A 69 13.87 13.21 18.18
CA GLY A 69 14.53 12.95 19.47
C GLY A 69 14.45 11.48 19.91
N LEU A 70 14.44 10.54 18.97
CA LEU A 70 14.34 9.11 19.25
C LEU A 70 15.67 8.53 19.75
N ARG A 71 15.59 7.50 20.60
CA ARG A 71 16.75 6.75 21.09
C ARG A 71 16.65 5.30 20.60
N VAL A 72 16.91 5.11 19.32
CA VAL A 72 16.80 3.80 18.67
C VAL A 72 18.12 3.05 18.67
N ARG A 73 18.05 1.73 18.68
CA ARG A 73 19.18 0.82 18.52
C ARG A 73 19.11 0.02 17.23
N HIS A 74 18.02 0.20 16.46
CA HIS A 74 17.85 -0.40 15.15
C HIS A 74 17.19 0.59 14.18
N VAL A 75 17.71 0.68 12.97
CA VAL A 75 17.11 1.47 11.87
C VAL A 75 17.08 0.65 10.60
N ASP A 76 16.07 0.90 9.75
CA ASP A 76 15.98 0.37 8.40
C ASP A 76 15.46 1.47 7.46
N SER A 77 16.05 1.54 6.27
CA SER A 77 15.68 2.50 5.21
C SER A 77 15.50 1.79 3.86
N THR A 78 15.00 0.57 3.87
CA THR A 78 14.75 -0.20 2.65
C THR A 78 13.80 0.54 1.71
N GLU A 79 14.29 0.79 0.50
CA GLU A 79 13.57 1.54 -0.53
C GLU A 79 13.15 0.63 -1.68
N THR A 80 11.88 0.33 -1.73
CA THR A 80 11.22 -0.45 -2.80
C THR A 80 9.99 0.27 -3.36
N GLY A 81 10.01 1.61 -3.30
CA GLY A 81 8.89 2.46 -3.73
C GLY A 81 7.68 2.31 -2.81
N GLY A 82 6.49 2.26 -3.40
CA GLY A 82 5.24 2.14 -2.63
C GLY A 82 5.10 0.88 -1.79
N SER A 83 5.86 -0.19 -2.07
CA SER A 83 5.89 -1.41 -1.27
C SER A 83 6.72 -1.31 0.01
N SER A 84 7.62 -0.32 0.13
CA SER A 84 8.57 -0.20 1.25
C SER A 84 7.92 -0.40 2.62
N TYR A 85 6.77 0.17 2.84
CA TYR A 85 6.13 0.16 4.17
C TYR A 85 5.46 -1.17 4.53
N VAL A 86 5.04 -1.94 3.54
CA VAL A 86 4.58 -3.32 3.74
C VAL A 86 5.79 -4.22 4.02
N VAL A 87 6.89 -4.02 3.28
CA VAL A 87 8.19 -4.68 3.52
C VAL A 87 8.68 -4.37 4.93
N HIS A 88 8.64 -3.10 5.35
CA HIS A 88 9.07 -2.71 6.71
C HIS A 88 8.27 -3.38 7.83
N VAL A 89 7.00 -3.75 7.62
CA VAL A 89 6.26 -4.54 8.64
C VAL A 89 6.90 -5.91 8.81
N GLY A 90 7.29 -6.58 7.72
CA GLY A 90 8.05 -7.83 7.76
C GLY A 90 9.40 -7.66 8.45
N HIS A 91 10.21 -6.68 8.03
CA HIS A 91 11.52 -6.37 8.62
C HIS A 91 11.42 -6.00 10.11
N ALA A 92 10.40 -5.24 10.50
CA ALA A 92 10.17 -4.91 11.91
C ALA A 92 9.85 -6.18 12.73
N ALA A 93 9.02 -7.08 12.18
CA ALA A 93 8.71 -8.36 12.83
C ALA A 93 9.96 -9.24 12.97
N GLU A 94 10.82 -9.29 11.94
CA GLU A 94 12.12 -9.99 12.00
C GLU A 94 13.06 -9.37 13.03
N ALA A 95 13.20 -8.04 13.02
CA ALA A 95 14.05 -7.32 13.96
C ALA A 95 13.61 -7.57 15.42
N ILE A 96 12.30 -7.59 15.67
CA ILE A 96 11.71 -7.92 16.97
C ILE A 96 11.97 -9.38 17.33
N ALA A 97 11.71 -10.32 16.41
CA ALA A 97 11.96 -11.74 16.64
C ALA A 97 13.43 -12.07 16.96
N MET A 98 14.36 -11.27 16.40
CA MET A 98 15.80 -11.37 16.64
C MET A 98 16.28 -10.54 17.84
N GLY A 99 15.38 -9.85 18.56
CA GLY A 99 15.71 -9.04 19.74
C GLY A 99 16.49 -7.75 19.43
N LYS A 100 16.49 -7.28 18.17
CA LYS A 100 17.15 -6.03 17.76
C LYS A 100 16.43 -4.79 18.26
N CYS A 101 15.09 -4.85 18.34
CA CYS A 101 14.22 -3.82 18.93
C CYS A 101 13.00 -4.47 19.58
N ASN A 102 12.24 -3.69 20.36
CA ASN A 102 11.02 -4.13 21.02
C ASN A 102 9.79 -3.38 20.54
N VAL A 103 9.97 -2.11 20.14
CA VAL A 103 8.95 -1.20 19.63
C VAL A 103 9.51 -0.54 18.37
N ALA A 104 9.02 -0.97 17.24
CA ALA A 104 9.39 -0.44 15.93
C ALA A 104 8.33 0.58 15.45
N LEU A 105 8.79 1.77 15.10
CA LEU A 105 8.01 2.84 14.49
C LEU A 105 8.31 2.87 12.98
N ILE A 106 7.28 2.74 12.14
CA ILE A 106 7.36 2.87 10.70
C ILE A 106 6.60 4.14 10.29
N THR A 107 7.21 5.05 9.54
CA THR A 107 6.55 6.30 9.12
C THR A 107 6.65 6.54 7.61
N LEU A 108 5.58 7.06 7.04
CA LEU A 108 5.47 7.61 5.70
C LEU A 108 4.97 9.04 5.78
N ALA A 109 5.57 9.96 5.02
CA ALA A 109 4.99 11.29 4.78
C ALA A 109 5.40 11.85 3.41
N GLY A 110 4.54 12.72 2.85
CA GLY A 110 4.86 13.41 1.61
C GLY A 110 3.92 14.57 1.32
N ARG A 111 4.36 15.45 0.42
CA ARG A 111 3.66 16.67 0.03
C ARG A 111 3.56 16.85 -1.49
N PRO A 112 3.28 15.80 -2.27
CA PRO A 112 3.32 15.87 -3.73
C PRO A 112 2.34 16.90 -4.30
N LYS A 113 1.14 17.03 -3.69
CA LYS A 113 0.14 18.00 -4.10
C LYS A 113 0.57 19.44 -3.81
N ALA A 114 1.08 19.72 -2.61
CA ALA A 114 1.62 21.01 -2.24
C ALA A 114 2.84 21.40 -3.08
N GLU A 115 3.60 20.41 -3.58
CA GLU A 115 4.75 20.57 -4.49
C GLU A 115 4.35 20.67 -5.97
N GLY A 116 3.05 20.68 -6.27
CA GLY A 116 2.51 20.88 -7.62
C GLY A 116 2.52 19.66 -8.52
N MET A 117 2.58 18.45 -7.96
CA MET A 117 2.36 17.23 -8.74
C MET A 117 0.89 17.05 -9.11
N ALA A 118 0.64 16.53 -10.31
CA ALA A 118 -0.69 16.18 -10.80
C ALA A 118 -0.64 14.85 -11.56
N THR A 119 -1.80 14.21 -11.74
CA THR A 119 -1.90 12.96 -12.51
C THR A 119 -1.31 13.16 -13.93
N GLY A 120 -0.43 12.26 -14.33
CA GLY A 120 0.25 12.34 -15.63
C GLY A 120 1.48 13.26 -15.68
N THR A 121 1.86 13.93 -14.57
CA THR A 121 3.11 14.67 -14.54
C THR A 121 4.33 13.76 -14.52
N ALA A 122 5.34 14.13 -15.32
CA ALA A 122 6.64 13.45 -15.27
C ALA A 122 7.32 13.69 -13.91
N PRO A 123 8.06 12.73 -13.39
CA PRO A 123 8.95 12.95 -12.24
C PRO A 123 9.95 14.07 -12.58
N ARG A 124 10.19 14.97 -11.64
CA ARG A 124 11.10 16.11 -11.84
C ARG A 124 12.57 15.71 -11.88
N VAL A 125 12.90 14.57 -11.29
CA VAL A 125 14.27 14.03 -11.22
C VAL A 125 14.22 12.53 -11.40
N PHE A 126 14.85 12.03 -12.46
CA PHE A 126 15.18 10.63 -12.59
C PHE A 126 16.56 10.40 -11.98
N GLY A 127 16.73 9.34 -11.20
CA GLY A 127 18.03 8.95 -10.67
C GLY A 127 19.03 8.66 -11.81
N ASN A 128 20.32 8.80 -11.55
CA ASN A 128 21.39 8.42 -12.46
C ASN A 128 21.51 6.89 -12.54
N THR A 129 20.66 6.24 -13.33
CA THR A 129 20.80 4.81 -13.62
C THR A 129 21.30 4.62 -15.04
N ALA A 130 21.98 3.49 -15.29
CA ALA A 130 22.55 3.19 -16.61
C ALA A 130 21.52 3.11 -17.74
N ASP A 131 20.26 2.83 -17.40
CA ASP A 131 19.15 2.69 -18.34
C ASP A 131 18.55 4.04 -18.78
N MET A 132 18.72 5.09 -17.99
CA MET A 132 18.12 6.40 -18.22
C MET A 132 18.42 7.02 -19.61
N PRO A 133 19.64 6.97 -20.14
CA PRO A 133 19.93 7.50 -21.47
C PRO A 133 19.14 6.81 -22.60
N PHE A 134 18.71 5.56 -22.37
CA PHE A 134 17.97 4.77 -23.35
C PHE A 134 16.45 4.94 -23.20
N GLU A 135 15.96 5.13 -21.98
CA GLU A 135 14.53 5.26 -21.68
C GLU A 135 14.04 6.72 -21.81
N PHE A 136 14.84 7.68 -21.35
CA PHE A 136 14.46 9.08 -21.25
C PHE A 136 14.01 9.73 -22.58
N PRO A 137 14.61 9.42 -23.75
CA PRO A 137 14.17 9.97 -25.03
C PRO A 137 12.72 9.64 -25.40
N TYR A 138 12.15 8.57 -24.80
CA TYR A 138 10.75 8.16 -25.01
C TYR A 138 9.77 8.81 -24.02
N GLY A 139 10.23 9.68 -23.12
CA GLY A 139 9.40 10.38 -22.14
C GLY A 139 8.62 9.46 -21.22
N PRO A 140 9.24 8.44 -20.58
CA PRO A 140 8.51 7.49 -19.75
C PRO A 140 7.97 8.21 -18.51
N VAL A 141 6.65 8.25 -18.39
CA VAL A 141 5.96 8.65 -17.17
C VAL A 141 5.23 7.43 -16.60
N THR A 142 4.98 7.45 -15.30
CA THR A 142 4.37 6.30 -14.61
C THR A 142 3.06 5.87 -15.27
N THR A 143 2.21 6.82 -15.64
CA THR A 143 0.92 6.55 -16.30
C THR A 143 1.08 5.80 -17.62
N ASN A 144 2.07 6.17 -18.46
CA ASN A 144 2.32 5.51 -19.74
C ASN A 144 2.73 4.05 -19.55
N MET A 145 3.59 3.78 -18.56
CA MET A 145 4.05 2.41 -18.28
C MET A 145 2.89 1.50 -17.83
N TYR A 146 1.99 2.03 -17.00
CA TYR A 146 0.80 1.27 -16.59
C TYR A 146 -0.26 1.18 -17.71
N GLY A 147 -0.35 2.18 -18.59
CA GLY A 147 -1.14 2.09 -19.82
C GLY A 147 -0.67 0.97 -20.73
N MET A 148 0.65 0.86 -20.96
CA MET A 148 1.22 -0.27 -21.73
C MET A 148 0.93 -1.62 -21.06
N ALA A 149 1.00 -1.71 -19.74
CA ALA A 149 0.66 -2.94 -19.02
C ALA A 149 -0.83 -3.31 -19.17
N ALA A 150 -1.72 -2.32 -19.06
CA ALA A 150 -3.15 -2.52 -19.28
C ALA A 150 -3.44 -2.97 -20.72
N MET A 151 -2.86 -2.32 -21.71
CA MET A 151 -3.02 -2.68 -23.12
C MET A 151 -2.50 -4.10 -23.40
N ARG A 152 -1.34 -4.47 -22.80
CA ARG A 152 -0.81 -5.83 -22.95
C ARG A 152 -1.72 -6.87 -22.31
N HIS A 153 -2.28 -6.58 -21.14
CA HIS A 153 -3.21 -7.46 -20.46
C HIS A 153 -4.52 -7.63 -21.25
N MET A 154 -5.02 -6.53 -21.83
CA MET A 154 -6.18 -6.55 -22.74
C MET A 154 -5.92 -7.40 -23.98
N TYR A 155 -4.74 -7.26 -24.59
CA TYR A 155 -4.35 -8.03 -25.77
C TYR A 155 -4.24 -9.53 -25.48
N GLU A 156 -3.64 -9.92 -24.39
CA GLU A 156 -3.39 -11.34 -24.07
C GLU A 156 -4.62 -12.06 -23.50
N TYR A 157 -5.40 -11.36 -22.68
CA TYR A 157 -6.46 -11.99 -21.89
C TYR A 157 -7.87 -11.47 -22.20
N GLY A 158 -7.99 -10.47 -23.07
CA GLY A 158 -9.29 -9.92 -23.44
C GLY A 158 -9.94 -9.07 -22.34
N THR A 159 -9.18 -8.55 -21.40
CA THR A 159 -9.67 -7.60 -20.38
C THR A 159 -10.21 -6.35 -21.04
N THR A 160 -11.27 -5.77 -20.51
CA THR A 160 -11.91 -4.56 -21.05
C THR A 160 -11.81 -3.37 -20.10
N SER A 161 -12.01 -2.16 -20.62
CA SER A 161 -12.04 -0.94 -19.79
C SER A 161 -13.18 -0.97 -18.78
N GLU A 162 -14.31 -1.56 -19.11
CA GLU A 162 -15.46 -1.73 -18.22
C GLU A 162 -15.13 -2.65 -17.04
N GLN A 163 -14.34 -3.70 -17.28
CA GLN A 163 -13.85 -4.58 -16.21
C GLN A 163 -12.89 -3.84 -15.28
N LEU A 164 -11.97 -3.03 -15.81
CA LEU A 164 -11.10 -2.18 -15.00
C LEU A 164 -11.91 -1.16 -14.19
N ALA A 165 -12.94 -0.57 -14.81
CA ALA A 165 -13.81 0.42 -14.18
C ALA A 165 -14.50 -0.11 -12.92
N TRP A 166 -14.86 -1.39 -12.84
CA TRP A 166 -15.48 -1.99 -11.66
C TRP A 166 -14.64 -1.85 -10.41
N ILE A 167 -13.31 -1.79 -10.52
CA ILE A 167 -12.40 -1.57 -9.38
C ILE A 167 -12.63 -0.16 -8.83
N ARG A 168 -12.68 0.86 -9.71
CA ARG A 168 -12.96 2.24 -9.31
C ARG A 168 -14.35 2.38 -8.71
N VAL A 169 -15.36 1.74 -9.32
CA VAL A 169 -16.72 1.70 -8.79
C VAL A 169 -16.72 1.17 -7.36
N ALA A 170 -16.12 0.01 -7.12
CA ALA A 170 -16.05 -0.57 -5.78
C ALA A 170 -15.42 0.38 -4.76
N PHE A 171 -14.30 1.01 -5.11
CA PHE A 171 -13.59 1.89 -4.18
C PHE A 171 -14.34 3.22 -3.95
N SER A 172 -15.12 3.70 -4.91
CA SER A 172 -16.00 4.87 -4.72
C SER A 172 -17.14 4.56 -3.76
N HIS A 173 -17.71 3.35 -3.82
CA HIS A 173 -18.70 2.88 -2.86
C HIS A 173 -18.17 2.83 -1.43
N HIS A 174 -16.88 2.57 -1.25
CA HIS A 174 -16.24 2.61 0.06
C HIS A 174 -15.90 4.05 0.49
N ALA A 175 -15.31 4.84 -0.39
CA ALA A 175 -14.82 6.19 -0.12
C ALA A 175 -15.90 7.16 0.32
N GLN A 176 -17.15 6.99 -0.09
CA GLN A 176 -18.27 7.86 0.35
C GLN A 176 -18.40 7.89 1.88
N HIS A 177 -18.00 6.81 2.55
CA HIS A 177 -18.06 6.68 4.01
C HIS A 177 -16.80 7.17 4.72
N ASN A 178 -15.73 7.53 3.98
CA ASN A 178 -14.50 8.05 4.56
C ASN A 178 -14.48 9.58 4.46
N PRO A 179 -14.63 10.31 5.58
CA PRO A 179 -14.68 11.78 5.58
C PRO A 179 -13.40 12.44 5.06
N ASN A 180 -12.27 11.72 5.11
CA ASN A 180 -10.97 12.22 4.67
C ASN A 180 -10.65 11.89 3.20
N ALA A 181 -11.45 11.08 2.51
CA ALA A 181 -11.18 10.72 1.12
C ALA A 181 -11.24 11.95 0.19
N VAL A 182 -10.29 12.01 -0.76
CA VAL A 182 -10.21 13.10 -1.76
C VAL A 182 -11.43 13.09 -2.69
N MET A 183 -11.87 11.89 -3.09
CA MET A 183 -13.00 11.68 -4.00
C MET A 183 -14.03 10.79 -3.30
N ARG A 184 -15.20 11.35 -3.02
CA ARG A 184 -16.24 10.69 -2.24
C ARG A 184 -17.51 10.36 -3.02
N ASP A 185 -17.60 10.86 -4.25
CA ASP A 185 -18.75 10.60 -5.10
C ASP A 185 -18.72 9.16 -5.60
N VAL A 186 -19.83 8.48 -5.48
CA VAL A 186 -20.01 7.14 -6.07
C VAL A 186 -20.11 7.31 -7.60
N VAL A 187 -19.33 6.50 -8.30
CA VAL A 187 -19.28 6.53 -9.77
C VAL A 187 -19.78 5.22 -10.37
N THR A 188 -20.24 5.28 -11.60
CA THR A 188 -20.64 4.13 -12.42
C THR A 188 -19.50 3.68 -13.34
N VAL A 189 -19.62 2.52 -13.94
CA VAL A 189 -18.70 2.05 -15.00
C VAL A 189 -18.66 3.07 -16.16
N GLU A 190 -19.82 3.60 -16.55
CA GLU A 190 -19.93 4.60 -17.61
C GLU A 190 -19.17 5.90 -17.27
N ASP A 191 -19.26 6.37 -16.02
CA ASP A 191 -18.51 7.55 -15.57
C ASP A 191 -17.00 7.34 -15.70
N VAL A 192 -16.51 6.13 -15.40
CA VAL A 192 -15.07 5.81 -15.47
C VAL A 192 -14.59 5.79 -16.91
N VAL A 193 -15.26 5.01 -17.78
CA VAL A 193 -14.81 4.83 -19.17
C VAL A 193 -15.01 6.09 -20.02
N ASN A 194 -15.88 7.01 -19.64
CA ASN A 194 -16.08 8.30 -20.30
C ASN A 194 -15.25 9.44 -19.66
N SER A 195 -14.52 9.18 -18.59
CA SER A 195 -13.63 10.20 -18.00
C SER A 195 -12.46 10.50 -18.96
N PRO A 196 -11.80 11.69 -18.84
CA PRO A 196 -10.74 12.05 -19.76
C PRO A 196 -9.63 11.00 -19.86
N MET A 197 -9.20 10.68 -21.06
CA MET A 197 -8.06 9.78 -21.32
C MET A 197 -6.76 10.39 -20.80
N ILE A 198 -5.97 9.63 -20.05
CA ILE A 198 -4.66 10.03 -19.54
C ILE A 198 -3.53 9.32 -20.29
N ALA A 199 -3.63 8.00 -20.41
CA ALA A 199 -2.67 7.17 -21.14
C ALA A 199 -3.39 5.91 -21.60
N ASP A 200 -3.71 5.83 -22.89
CA ASP A 200 -4.49 4.72 -23.46
C ASP A 200 -4.03 3.35 -22.94
N PRO A 201 -4.96 2.51 -22.40
CA PRO A 201 -6.40 2.65 -22.29
C PRO A 201 -6.89 3.28 -20.96
N LEU A 202 -6.00 3.85 -20.14
CA LEU A 202 -6.32 4.37 -18.81
C LEU A 202 -6.93 5.77 -18.88
N HIS A 203 -8.10 5.92 -18.28
CA HIS A 203 -8.79 7.20 -18.10
C HIS A 203 -8.43 7.81 -16.73
N ARG A 204 -8.86 9.05 -16.51
CA ARG A 204 -8.58 9.77 -15.25
C ARG A 204 -9.05 9.01 -14.02
N LEU A 205 -10.20 8.37 -14.07
CA LEU A 205 -10.75 7.63 -12.93
C LEU A 205 -10.12 6.24 -12.76
N ASP A 206 -9.29 5.77 -13.69
CA ASP A 206 -8.42 4.62 -13.52
C ASP A 206 -7.14 4.93 -12.72
N CYS A 207 -6.84 6.21 -12.51
CA CYS A 207 -5.61 6.67 -11.87
C CYS A 207 -5.84 7.04 -10.40
N CYS A 208 -4.82 6.81 -9.57
CA CYS A 208 -4.85 7.24 -8.17
C CYS A 208 -4.94 8.76 -8.04
N VAL A 209 -5.47 9.20 -6.90
CA VAL A 209 -5.42 10.60 -6.48
C VAL A 209 -3.99 11.01 -6.12
N ILE A 210 -3.70 12.29 -6.14
CA ILE A 210 -2.47 12.85 -5.59
C ILE A 210 -2.86 13.65 -4.35
N SER A 211 -2.32 13.26 -3.21
CA SER A 211 -2.61 13.89 -1.93
C SER A 211 -1.35 14.05 -1.09
N ASP A 212 -1.38 15.00 -0.19
CA ASP A 212 -0.39 15.14 0.86
C ASP A 212 -0.78 14.32 2.09
N GLY A 213 0.13 14.19 3.05
CA GLY A 213 -0.11 13.48 4.30
C GLY A 213 0.85 12.34 4.52
N GLY A 214 0.33 11.25 5.02
CA GLY A 214 1.10 10.05 5.35
C GLY A 214 0.41 9.22 6.41
N GLY A 215 1.20 8.37 7.05
CA GLY A 215 0.75 7.52 8.14
C GLY A 215 1.90 6.89 8.91
N ALA A 216 1.58 6.21 9.99
CA ALA A 216 2.55 5.46 10.77
C ALA A 216 1.96 4.17 11.33
N ILE A 217 2.85 3.22 11.59
CA ILE A 217 2.55 1.91 12.17
C ILE A 217 3.51 1.67 13.33
N ILE A 218 2.98 1.16 14.44
CA ILE A 218 3.76 0.68 15.57
C ILE A 218 3.71 -0.85 15.60
N VAL A 219 4.87 -1.47 15.49
CA VAL A 219 5.02 -2.92 15.63
C VAL A 219 5.76 -3.23 16.93
N THR A 220 5.22 -4.15 17.73
CA THR A 220 5.79 -4.46 19.04
C THR A 220 5.95 -5.97 19.25
N ARG A 221 6.81 -6.34 20.20
CA ARG A 221 6.86 -7.73 20.68
C ARG A 221 5.57 -8.12 21.41
N PRO A 222 5.26 -9.43 21.49
CA PRO A 222 3.98 -9.92 22.04
C PRO A 222 3.69 -9.44 23.46
N GLU A 223 4.70 -9.38 24.33
CA GLU A 223 4.54 -9.01 25.74
C GLU A 223 4.10 -7.55 25.89
N ILE A 224 4.61 -6.66 25.05
CA ILE A 224 4.20 -5.26 25.02
C ILE A 224 2.78 -5.17 24.46
N ALA A 225 2.50 -5.77 23.29
CA ALA A 225 1.17 -5.74 22.68
C ALA A 225 0.08 -6.18 23.67
N LYS A 226 0.30 -7.28 24.39
CA LYS A 226 -0.64 -7.84 25.38
C LYS A 226 -0.81 -6.99 26.63
N SER A 227 0.08 -6.07 26.92
CA SER A 227 -0.05 -5.10 28.01
C SER A 227 -0.86 -3.84 27.63
N LEU A 228 -1.11 -3.65 26.33
CA LEU A 228 -1.86 -2.51 25.81
C LEU A 228 -3.37 -2.79 25.77
N LYS A 229 -4.19 -1.73 25.65
CA LYS A 229 -5.65 -1.83 25.65
C LYS A 229 -6.25 -2.00 24.24
N ARG A 230 -5.43 -2.16 23.21
CA ARG A 230 -5.91 -2.25 21.82
C ARG A 230 -6.19 -3.69 21.43
N PRO A 231 -7.16 -3.95 20.53
CA PRO A 231 -7.34 -5.27 19.96
C PRO A 231 -6.05 -5.77 19.31
N LEU A 232 -5.72 -7.03 19.58
CA LEU A 232 -4.45 -7.62 19.16
C LEU A 232 -4.48 -8.00 17.67
N VAL A 233 -3.52 -7.51 16.91
CA VAL A 233 -3.32 -7.85 15.48
C VAL A 233 -1.93 -8.44 15.30
N LYS A 234 -1.86 -9.73 15.01
CA LYS A 234 -0.62 -10.48 14.80
C LYS A 234 -0.10 -10.29 13.38
N VAL A 235 1.23 -10.21 13.23
CA VAL A 235 1.91 -10.45 11.95
C VAL A 235 2.10 -11.96 11.79
N MET A 236 1.45 -12.54 10.79
CA MET A 236 1.42 -13.99 10.59
C MET A 236 2.43 -14.47 9.55
N GLY A 237 2.70 -13.64 8.55
CA GLY A 237 3.69 -13.93 7.52
C GLY A 237 3.97 -12.70 6.70
N ALA A 238 5.15 -12.63 6.12
CA ALA A 238 5.59 -11.60 5.21
C ALA A 238 6.33 -12.18 4.01
N GLY A 239 6.30 -11.45 2.90
CA GLY A 239 7.07 -11.78 1.72
C GLY A 239 7.38 -10.52 0.94
N GLU A 240 8.55 -10.48 0.33
CA GLU A 240 8.98 -9.39 -0.51
C GLU A 240 9.68 -9.91 -1.76
N SER A 241 9.65 -9.14 -2.83
CA SER A 241 10.37 -9.48 -4.05
C SER A 241 10.54 -8.27 -4.97
N PRO A 242 11.75 -8.04 -5.51
CA PRO A 242 11.93 -7.18 -6.65
C PRO A 242 11.70 -7.94 -7.95
N LYS A 243 11.01 -7.30 -8.90
CA LYS A 243 10.91 -7.76 -10.29
C LYS A 243 11.88 -6.93 -11.14
N GLY A 244 12.87 -7.58 -11.71
CA GLY A 244 13.88 -6.98 -12.59
C GLY A 244 13.60 -7.24 -14.08
N GLN A 245 14.53 -6.80 -14.93
CA GLN A 245 14.46 -6.95 -16.40
C GLN A 245 14.52 -8.39 -16.91
N MET A 246 14.88 -9.34 -16.09
CA MET A 246 14.99 -10.75 -16.48
C MET A 246 15.83 -10.96 -17.76
N GLY A 247 16.98 -10.28 -17.88
CA GLY A 247 17.84 -10.34 -19.05
C GLY A 247 17.26 -9.65 -20.29
N GLY A 248 16.42 -8.62 -20.11
CA GLY A 248 15.77 -7.87 -21.20
C GLY A 248 14.42 -8.46 -21.65
N LYS A 249 13.94 -9.50 -21.03
CA LYS A 249 12.61 -10.08 -21.28
C LYS A 249 11.59 -9.44 -20.34
N VAL A 250 11.21 -8.21 -20.64
CA VAL A 250 10.22 -7.49 -19.84
C VAL A 250 8.82 -8.03 -20.14
N ASP A 251 8.18 -8.61 -19.13
CA ASP A 251 6.78 -9.01 -19.17
C ASP A 251 5.95 -8.03 -18.34
N LEU A 252 4.93 -7.42 -18.98
CA LEU A 252 4.07 -6.40 -18.38
C LEU A 252 2.81 -6.98 -17.71
N THR A 253 2.61 -8.29 -17.77
CA THR A 253 1.35 -8.91 -17.34
C THR A 253 1.35 -9.40 -15.89
N TYR A 254 2.49 -9.31 -15.18
CA TYR A 254 2.59 -9.71 -13.77
C TYR A 254 3.43 -8.73 -12.94
N THR A 255 3.24 -8.80 -11.63
CA THR A 255 3.97 -8.03 -10.60
C THR A 255 4.87 -8.94 -9.77
N GLY A 256 5.67 -8.39 -8.88
CA GLY A 256 6.45 -9.18 -7.92
C GLY A 256 5.59 -9.94 -6.89
N ALA A 257 4.27 -9.73 -6.90
CA ALA A 257 3.32 -10.45 -6.05
C ALA A 257 3.33 -11.96 -6.29
N VAL A 258 3.70 -12.41 -7.51
CA VAL A 258 3.88 -13.84 -7.85
C VAL A 258 4.92 -14.53 -6.97
N TRP A 259 5.81 -13.79 -6.31
CA TRP A 259 6.81 -14.33 -5.37
C TRP A 259 6.52 -13.91 -3.93
N SER A 260 6.21 -12.63 -3.69
CA SER A 260 5.96 -12.13 -2.33
C SER A 260 4.70 -12.71 -1.71
N GLY A 261 3.65 -12.94 -2.52
CA GLY A 261 2.40 -13.56 -2.07
C GLY A 261 2.60 -14.98 -1.55
N PRO A 262 3.08 -15.93 -2.38
CA PRO A 262 3.32 -17.31 -1.95
C PRO A 262 4.25 -17.40 -0.73
N ALA A 263 5.28 -16.56 -0.62
CA ALA A 263 6.15 -16.52 0.55
C ALA A 263 5.38 -16.14 1.83
N ALA A 264 4.59 -15.07 1.79
CA ALA A 264 3.77 -14.63 2.92
C ALA A 264 2.70 -15.66 3.31
N PHE A 265 2.02 -16.24 2.34
CA PHE A 265 1.02 -17.30 2.58
C PHE A 265 1.63 -18.55 3.18
N ALA A 266 2.78 -18.99 2.68
CA ALA A 266 3.47 -20.16 3.19
C ALA A 266 3.93 -19.96 4.64
N GLU A 267 4.48 -18.80 4.97
CA GLU A 267 4.90 -18.48 6.34
C GLU A 267 3.70 -18.39 7.30
N ALA A 268 2.61 -17.74 6.87
CA ALA A 268 1.38 -17.65 7.65
C ALA A 268 0.69 -19.02 7.80
N GLY A 269 0.91 -19.95 6.86
CA GLY A 269 0.25 -21.25 6.82
C GLY A 269 -1.22 -21.15 6.44
N VAL A 270 -1.57 -20.21 5.55
CA VAL A 270 -2.93 -19.96 5.04
C VAL A 270 -2.93 -19.87 3.52
N LYS A 271 -4.11 -19.89 2.91
CA LYS A 271 -4.32 -19.80 1.46
C LYS A 271 -5.03 -18.49 1.10
N PRO A 272 -4.97 -18.02 -0.16
CA PRO A 272 -5.74 -16.87 -0.62
C PRO A 272 -7.24 -16.97 -0.31
N SER A 273 -7.81 -18.17 -0.39
CA SER A 273 -9.23 -18.43 -0.06
C SER A 273 -9.60 -18.21 1.41
N ASP A 274 -8.64 -18.16 2.31
CA ASP A 274 -8.87 -17.95 3.75
C ASP A 274 -8.95 -16.46 4.11
N ILE A 275 -8.51 -15.57 3.20
CA ILE A 275 -8.48 -14.12 3.40
C ILE A 275 -9.90 -13.57 3.30
N GLN A 276 -10.32 -12.85 4.33
CA GLN A 276 -11.64 -12.22 4.41
C GLN A 276 -11.64 -10.77 3.94
N TYR A 277 -10.49 -10.11 4.00
CA TYR A 277 -10.28 -8.73 3.57
C TYR A 277 -8.90 -8.57 2.93
N ALA A 278 -8.85 -7.90 1.80
CA ALA A 278 -7.59 -7.57 1.13
C ALA A 278 -7.42 -6.06 0.96
N SER A 279 -6.29 -5.53 1.42
CA SER A 279 -5.89 -4.15 1.16
C SER A 279 -4.76 -4.15 0.14
N ILE A 280 -5.05 -3.76 -1.09
CA ILE A 280 -4.19 -3.94 -2.26
C ILE A 280 -3.79 -2.60 -2.84
N TYR A 281 -2.50 -2.43 -3.16
CA TYR A 281 -1.98 -1.21 -3.74
C TYR A 281 -2.66 -0.89 -5.08
N ASP A 282 -3.11 0.34 -5.22
CA ASP A 282 -3.98 0.78 -6.28
C ASP A 282 -3.55 2.12 -6.89
N SER A 283 -2.34 2.16 -7.45
CA SER A 283 -1.89 3.30 -8.27
C SER A 283 -2.76 3.48 -9.52
N PHE A 284 -3.25 2.37 -10.08
CA PHE A 284 -4.15 2.31 -11.23
C PHE A 284 -5.07 1.11 -11.07
N THR A 285 -6.20 1.10 -11.78
CA THR A 285 -7.13 -0.04 -11.77
C THR A 285 -6.46 -1.33 -12.23
N ILE A 286 -5.64 -1.27 -13.30
CA ILE A 286 -4.87 -2.43 -13.78
C ILE A 286 -3.89 -2.98 -12.72
N THR A 287 -3.36 -2.12 -11.86
CA THR A 287 -2.47 -2.55 -10.76
C THR A 287 -3.19 -3.51 -9.82
N VAL A 288 -4.41 -3.15 -9.42
CA VAL A 288 -5.25 -3.99 -8.54
C VAL A 288 -5.58 -5.32 -9.21
N LEU A 289 -6.02 -5.27 -10.47
CA LEU A 289 -6.39 -6.47 -11.21
C LEU A 289 -5.24 -7.47 -11.28
N MET A 290 -4.06 -7.04 -11.71
CA MET A 290 -2.89 -7.93 -11.81
C MET A 290 -2.45 -8.48 -10.46
N GLN A 291 -2.49 -7.69 -9.39
CA GLN A 291 -2.15 -8.16 -8.05
C GLN A 291 -3.12 -9.22 -7.54
N LEU A 292 -4.42 -9.09 -7.81
CA LEU A 292 -5.42 -10.10 -7.45
C LEU A 292 -5.13 -11.45 -8.11
N GLU A 293 -4.73 -11.43 -9.39
CA GLU A 293 -4.29 -12.62 -10.10
C GLU A 293 -2.98 -13.20 -9.52
N ASP A 294 -1.97 -12.34 -9.35
CA ASP A 294 -0.63 -12.71 -8.92
C ASP A 294 -0.58 -13.22 -7.47
N LEU A 295 -1.49 -12.74 -6.61
CA LEU A 295 -1.68 -13.21 -5.24
C LEU A 295 -2.52 -14.49 -5.17
N GLY A 296 -3.11 -14.93 -6.29
CA GLY A 296 -3.86 -16.19 -6.38
C GLY A 296 -5.32 -16.10 -5.92
N PHE A 297 -5.92 -14.91 -5.89
CA PHE A 297 -7.37 -14.75 -5.65
C PHE A 297 -8.21 -15.19 -6.85
N CYS A 298 -7.64 -15.13 -8.04
CA CYS A 298 -8.16 -15.72 -9.28
C CYS A 298 -7.01 -16.15 -10.18
N GLU A 299 -7.33 -16.94 -11.21
CA GLU A 299 -6.35 -17.38 -12.20
C GLU A 299 -5.88 -16.19 -13.07
N LYS A 300 -4.64 -16.30 -13.59
CA LYS A 300 -4.09 -15.31 -14.53
C LYS A 300 -5.00 -15.16 -15.75
N GLY A 301 -5.30 -13.90 -16.09
CA GLY A 301 -6.22 -13.56 -17.18
C GLY A 301 -7.72 -13.61 -16.81
N GLN A 302 -8.07 -13.98 -15.58
CA GLN A 302 -9.46 -13.99 -15.10
C GLN A 302 -9.77 -12.78 -14.19
N GLY A 303 -8.79 -11.93 -13.93
CA GLY A 303 -8.96 -10.76 -13.06
C GLY A 303 -10.10 -9.85 -13.48
N GLY A 304 -10.27 -9.61 -14.79
CA GLY A 304 -11.35 -8.78 -15.32
C GLY A 304 -12.74 -9.30 -14.95
N LYS A 305 -12.96 -10.60 -15.04
CA LYS A 305 -14.22 -11.24 -14.61
C LYS A 305 -14.34 -11.26 -13.08
N PHE A 306 -13.23 -11.42 -12.40
CA PHE A 306 -13.21 -11.49 -10.93
C PHE A 306 -13.62 -10.16 -10.29
N VAL A 307 -13.18 -9.03 -10.83
CA VAL A 307 -13.48 -7.70 -10.25
C VAL A 307 -14.83 -7.15 -10.64
N ALA A 308 -15.49 -7.73 -11.65
CA ALA A 308 -16.76 -7.26 -12.19
C ALA A 308 -17.93 -7.42 -11.20
N ASP A 309 -19.03 -6.76 -11.52
CA ASP A 309 -20.35 -6.89 -10.85
C ASP A 309 -20.31 -6.64 -9.34
N GLY A 310 -19.42 -5.74 -8.90
CA GLY A 310 -19.32 -5.33 -7.50
C GLY A 310 -18.62 -6.35 -6.57
N ASN A 311 -17.89 -7.32 -7.13
CA ASN A 311 -17.26 -8.39 -6.34
C ASN A 311 -16.28 -7.89 -5.27
N LEU A 312 -15.74 -6.67 -5.42
CA LEU A 312 -14.82 -6.07 -4.44
C LEU A 312 -15.52 -5.17 -3.41
N ILE A 313 -16.84 -4.98 -3.51
CA ILE A 313 -17.60 -4.10 -2.61
C ILE A 313 -17.90 -4.84 -1.31
N SER A 314 -17.58 -4.21 -0.17
CA SER A 314 -17.89 -4.73 1.16
C SER A 314 -19.40 -4.91 1.36
N GLY A 315 -19.81 -6.07 1.85
CA GLY A 315 -21.22 -6.41 2.06
C GLY A 315 -21.99 -6.81 0.80
N VAL A 316 -21.38 -6.72 -0.39
CA VAL A 316 -21.97 -7.09 -1.68
C VAL A 316 -21.22 -8.26 -2.31
N GLY A 317 -19.93 -8.09 -2.53
CA GLY A 317 -19.08 -9.07 -3.21
C GLY A 317 -18.43 -10.09 -2.28
N LYS A 318 -17.63 -10.97 -2.87
CA LYS A 318 -16.99 -12.09 -2.15
C LYS A 318 -15.70 -11.69 -1.47
N LEU A 319 -14.96 -10.72 -2.02
CA LEU A 319 -13.69 -10.24 -1.49
C LEU A 319 -13.73 -8.71 -1.36
N PRO A 320 -14.04 -8.18 -0.17
CA PRO A 320 -13.90 -6.74 0.08
C PRO A 320 -12.45 -6.27 -0.08
N VAL A 321 -12.24 -5.22 -0.90
CA VAL A 321 -10.92 -4.65 -1.16
C VAL A 321 -10.91 -3.15 -0.93
N ASN A 322 -9.90 -2.62 -0.23
CA ASN A 322 -9.66 -1.17 -0.02
C ASN A 322 -10.89 -0.42 0.49
N THR A 323 -11.37 -0.80 1.64
CA THR A 323 -12.61 -0.27 2.25
C THR A 323 -12.53 1.19 2.72
N ASP A 324 -11.33 1.77 2.75
CA ASP A 324 -11.09 3.20 2.96
C ASP A 324 -11.24 4.05 1.68
N GLY A 325 -11.41 3.41 0.52
CA GLY A 325 -11.41 4.03 -0.80
C GLY A 325 -10.07 3.96 -1.53
N GLY A 326 -9.03 3.48 -0.86
CA GLY A 326 -7.71 3.24 -1.44
C GLY A 326 -7.00 4.45 -2.01
N GLY A 327 -5.98 4.21 -2.80
CA GLY A 327 -5.26 5.24 -3.55
C GLY A 327 -6.07 5.82 -4.71
N LEU A 328 -7.05 5.09 -5.22
CA LEU A 328 -7.92 5.58 -6.29
C LEU A 328 -8.90 6.67 -5.82
N CYS A 329 -9.29 6.67 -4.53
CA CYS A 329 -10.29 7.60 -4.00
C CYS A 329 -9.84 8.37 -2.76
N ASN A 330 -9.19 7.70 -1.80
CA ASN A 330 -8.88 8.26 -0.49
C ASN A 330 -7.59 9.09 -0.50
N ASN A 331 -6.43 8.44 -0.59
CA ASN A 331 -5.13 9.09 -0.52
C ASN A 331 -4.04 8.32 -1.25
N HIS A 332 -3.04 9.06 -1.74
CA HIS A 332 -1.84 8.48 -2.31
C HIS A 332 -0.65 9.43 -2.05
N PRO A 333 -0.16 9.52 -0.79
CA PRO A 333 0.90 10.45 -0.41
C PRO A 333 2.23 10.00 -1.00
N GLN A 334 2.99 10.94 -1.56
CA GLN A 334 4.33 10.74 -2.14
C GLN A 334 4.40 9.58 -3.17
N ASN A 335 3.29 9.25 -3.85
CA ASN A 335 3.19 8.05 -4.70
C ASN A 335 3.59 6.76 -3.96
N ARG A 336 3.21 6.63 -2.68
CA ARG A 336 3.62 5.57 -1.76
C ARG A 336 2.45 5.09 -0.90
N GLY A 337 1.41 4.56 -1.53
CA GLY A 337 0.19 4.15 -0.84
C GLY A 337 0.29 2.87 0.01
N GLY A 338 1.44 2.18 0.05
CA GLY A 338 1.53 0.87 0.72
C GLY A 338 1.28 0.89 2.23
N LEU A 339 1.68 1.95 2.93
CA LEU A 339 1.44 2.05 4.37
C LEU A 339 -0.05 2.08 4.71
N THR A 340 -0.85 2.83 3.95
CA THR A 340 -2.29 2.96 4.20
C THR A 340 -3.03 1.63 4.01
N LYS A 341 -2.47 0.72 3.19
CA LYS A 341 -3.01 -0.64 3.04
C LYS A 341 -2.93 -1.43 4.35
N VAL A 342 -1.82 -1.30 5.07
CA VAL A 342 -1.68 -1.93 6.39
C VAL A 342 -2.60 -1.26 7.43
N VAL A 343 -2.70 0.08 7.41
CA VAL A 343 -3.58 0.82 8.32
C VAL A 343 -5.03 0.35 8.21
N GLU A 344 -5.56 0.26 6.98
CA GLU A 344 -6.94 -0.16 6.77
C GLU A 344 -7.14 -1.65 7.11
N ALA A 345 -6.19 -2.53 6.79
CA ALA A 345 -6.25 -3.92 7.19
C ALA A 345 -6.34 -4.08 8.72
N VAL A 346 -5.58 -3.28 9.47
CA VAL A 346 -5.66 -3.26 10.94
C VAL A 346 -7.01 -2.74 11.43
N ARG A 347 -7.55 -1.68 10.83
CA ARG A 347 -8.90 -1.17 11.17
C ARG A 347 -9.96 -2.24 10.98
N GLN A 348 -9.93 -2.96 9.86
CA GLN A 348 -10.87 -4.06 9.60
C GLN A 348 -10.76 -5.18 10.64
N LEU A 349 -9.55 -5.62 10.95
CA LEU A 349 -9.30 -6.65 11.95
C LEU A 349 -9.72 -6.23 13.37
N ARG A 350 -9.58 -4.95 13.72
CA ARG A 350 -9.98 -4.42 15.02
C ARG A 350 -11.48 -4.15 15.14
N GLY A 351 -12.22 -4.15 14.02
CA GLY A 351 -13.63 -3.76 13.98
C GLY A 351 -13.81 -2.23 14.08
N GLU A 352 -12.85 -1.46 13.61
CA GLU A 352 -12.77 0.01 13.70
C GLU A 352 -12.99 0.71 12.36
N ALA A 353 -13.25 -0.03 11.29
CA ALA A 353 -13.65 0.55 10.02
C ALA A 353 -15.07 1.14 10.13
N HIS A 354 -15.43 2.02 9.17
CA HIS A 354 -16.78 2.59 9.16
C HIS A 354 -17.82 1.45 9.07
N PRO A 355 -18.91 1.47 9.86
CA PRO A 355 -19.87 0.36 9.93
C PRO A 355 -20.43 -0.10 8.58
N ALA A 356 -20.60 0.82 7.62
CA ALA A 356 -21.11 0.49 6.29
C ALA A 356 -20.15 -0.35 5.44
N VAL A 357 -18.86 -0.37 5.77
CA VAL A 357 -17.80 -1.07 5.01
C VAL A 357 -17.04 -2.08 5.87
N GLN A 358 -17.39 -2.20 7.16
CA GLN A 358 -16.78 -3.15 8.07
C GLN A 358 -17.07 -4.59 7.62
N VAL A 359 -16.03 -5.36 7.39
CA VAL A 359 -16.14 -6.79 7.08
C VAL A 359 -16.55 -7.54 8.35
N LYS A 360 -17.65 -8.26 8.26
CA LYS A 360 -18.18 -9.01 9.40
C LYS A 360 -17.20 -10.13 9.82
N ASP A 361 -16.95 -10.22 11.13
CA ASP A 361 -16.10 -11.26 11.73
C ASP A 361 -14.72 -11.39 11.05
N CYS A 362 -14.13 -10.28 10.61
CA CYS A 362 -12.83 -10.25 9.96
C CYS A 362 -11.73 -10.76 10.91
N LYS A 363 -11.12 -11.88 10.57
CA LYS A 363 -10.04 -12.52 11.34
C LYS A 363 -8.72 -12.55 10.60
N LEU A 364 -8.75 -12.71 9.28
CA LEU A 364 -7.58 -12.74 8.41
C LEU A 364 -7.67 -11.66 7.36
N ALA A 365 -6.64 -10.84 7.29
CA ALA A 365 -6.49 -9.80 6.29
C ALA A 365 -5.12 -9.89 5.61
N LEU A 366 -5.10 -9.49 4.35
CA LEU A 366 -3.87 -9.31 3.57
C LEU A 366 -3.67 -7.81 3.30
N ALA A 367 -2.44 -7.32 3.47
CA ALA A 367 -2.02 -6.04 2.91
C ALA A 367 -0.88 -6.26 1.92
N HIS A 368 -1.01 -5.66 0.73
CA HIS A 368 -0.03 -5.77 -0.34
C HIS A 368 0.33 -4.41 -0.91
N GLY A 369 1.64 -4.18 -1.12
CA GLY A 369 2.20 -2.98 -1.71
C GLY A 369 3.04 -3.27 -2.94
N THR A 370 2.99 -2.36 -3.91
CA THR A 370 3.92 -2.33 -5.04
C THR A 370 4.65 -1.00 -5.12
N GLY A 371 5.79 -0.99 -5.81
CA GLY A 371 6.57 0.23 -6.00
C GLY A 371 7.41 0.19 -7.28
N GLY A 372 7.90 1.35 -7.69
CA GLY A 372 8.72 1.46 -8.91
C GLY A 372 7.92 1.36 -10.21
N SER A 373 8.52 0.79 -11.25
CA SER A 373 7.97 0.69 -12.60
C SER A 373 7.48 -0.71 -12.90
N ILE A 374 6.25 -0.86 -13.43
CA ILE A 374 5.59 -2.16 -13.61
C ILE A 374 6.38 -3.19 -14.41
N GLY A 375 7.13 -2.78 -15.43
CA GLY A 375 7.88 -3.69 -16.32
C GLY A 375 9.18 -4.19 -15.72
N THR A 376 9.87 -3.34 -14.95
CA THR A 376 11.20 -3.56 -14.39
C THR A 376 11.40 -2.63 -13.18
N ARG A 377 12.39 -2.90 -12.35
CA ARG A 377 12.63 -2.10 -11.14
C ARG A 377 11.34 -1.96 -10.31
N HIS A 378 10.63 -3.07 -10.13
CA HIS A 378 9.34 -3.14 -9.45
C HIS A 378 9.48 -3.91 -8.14
N GLY A 379 9.13 -3.25 -7.04
CA GLY A 379 9.10 -3.88 -5.72
C GLY A 379 7.70 -4.38 -5.37
N SER A 380 7.61 -5.47 -4.62
CA SER A 380 6.37 -6.00 -4.05
C SER A 380 6.60 -6.46 -2.63
N GLY A 381 5.66 -6.14 -1.76
CA GLY A 381 5.61 -6.59 -0.37
C GLY A 381 4.22 -7.09 -0.02
N THR A 382 4.14 -8.21 0.68
CA THR A 382 2.89 -8.84 1.13
C THR A 382 3.00 -9.15 2.62
N VAL A 383 1.98 -8.80 3.41
CA VAL A 383 1.86 -9.22 4.81
C VAL A 383 0.49 -9.82 5.07
N ILE A 384 0.47 -10.88 5.86
CA ILE A 384 -0.74 -11.53 6.36
C ILE A 384 -0.89 -11.17 7.83
N LEU A 385 -2.06 -10.65 8.17
CA LEU A 385 -2.42 -10.18 9.50
C LEU A 385 -3.59 -10.98 10.06
N GLU A 386 -3.56 -11.25 11.35
CA GLU A 386 -4.62 -11.99 12.05
C GLU A 386 -5.08 -11.24 13.31
N ARG A 387 -6.38 -11.17 13.52
CA ARG A 387 -6.98 -10.77 14.80
C ARG A 387 -6.86 -11.92 15.80
N GLU A 388 -6.27 -11.66 16.98
CA GLU A 388 -6.21 -12.61 18.10
C GLU A 388 -7.51 -12.65 18.90
#